data_eea63cfffbffa2a3766de2bde27ace7a
#
_entry.id   eea63cfffbffa2a3766de2bde27ace7a
#
_cell.length_a   1.000
_cell.length_b   1.000
_cell.length_c   1.000
_cell.angle_alpha   90.00
_cell.angle_beta   90.00
_cell.angle_gamma   90.00
#
_symmetry.space_group_name_H-M   'P 1'
#
loop_
_entity.id
_entity.type
_entity.pdbx_description
1 polymer ?
#
loop_
_entity_poly.entity_id
_entity_poly.type
_entity_poly.pdbx_seq_one_letter_code
_entity_poly.pdbx_strand_id
1 'polypeptide(L)'
;MAHLRTRTRADSTSAQKPAPSGDVPVVEFRDVSKVYDGGSVGLEHASMKIGRGEFVFLVGPTGCGKSTCIRLLMKELEVSSGEIAIAGKKFSEIERSRVPYLRRNIGTVFQDYKLLPNRTVYDNVAYSLQVIGEPRDEIRRKVPDILRLVGLSTKLHNFPDELSGGEQQRVSIARAFVNHPPLLLADEPTGNLDPETSIGIMQLIYRINRTGTTVVVATHDKEMVDKMRRRVIELREGRIIRDELSGLYRPDESTTEFAIRLRGELGVGAEGHPN
;
A
#
# COMPACT_ATOMS: atom_id res chain seq x y z
N MET A 1 -44.61 13.67 -50.77
CA MET A 1 -44.33 14.32 -49.49
C MET A 1 -43.78 13.28 -48.52
N ALA A 2 -42.49 13.26 -48.36
CA ALA A 2 -41.77 12.28 -47.55
C ALA A 2 -41.37 12.93 -46.19
N HIS A 3 -41.88 12.38 -45.10
CA HIS A 3 -41.48 12.79 -43.73
C HIS A 3 -40.19 12.10 -43.33
N LEU A 4 -39.09 12.86 -43.21
CA LEU A 4 -37.88 12.47 -42.55
C LEU A 4 -38.14 12.41 -41.04
N ARG A 5 -38.00 11.23 -40.43
CA ARG A 5 -37.89 11.06 -38.97
C ARG A 5 -36.43 11.10 -38.59
N THR A 6 -36.05 12.16 -37.91
CA THR A 6 -34.77 12.32 -37.22
C THR A 6 -34.70 11.35 -36.03
N ARG A 7 -33.76 10.39 -36.07
CA ARG A 7 -33.41 9.53 -34.92
C ARG A 7 -32.43 10.27 -34.06
N THR A 8 -32.86 10.69 -32.88
CA THR A 8 -32.01 11.12 -31.78
C THR A 8 -31.17 9.95 -31.31
N ARG A 9 -29.86 10.13 -31.35
CA ARG A 9 -28.87 9.20 -30.80
C ARG A 9 -28.92 9.31 -29.25
N ALA A 10 -29.34 8.24 -28.60
CA ALA A 10 -29.27 8.12 -27.14
C ALA A 10 -27.79 7.98 -26.71
N ASP A 11 -27.41 8.80 -25.76
CA ASP A 11 -26.12 8.76 -25.08
C ASP A 11 -25.88 7.37 -24.45
N SER A 12 -24.81 6.73 -24.88
CA SER A 12 -24.30 5.52 -24.25
C SER A 12 -23.55 5.89 -22.95
N THR A 13 -24.26 5.93 -21.84
CA THR A 13 -23.68 5.90 -20.51
C THR A 13 -22.90 4.60 -20.39
N SER A 14 -21.58 4.70 -20.36
CA SER A 14 -20.68 3.56 -20.13
C SER A 14 -20.91 3.04 -18.71
N ALA A 15 -21.71 2.00 -18.58
CA ALA A 15 -21.89 1.25 -17.34
C ALA A 15 -20.53 0.68 -16.91
N GLN A 16 -20.00 1.17 -15.80
CA GLN A 16 -18.87 0.60 -15.08
C GLN A 16 -19.18 -0.88 -14.79
N LYS A 17 -18.31 -1.77 -15.28
CA LYS A 17 -18.38 -3.20 -14.99
C LYS A 17 -18.19 -3.39 -13.49
N PRO A 18 -19.13 -3.98 -12.74
CA PRO A 18 -18.95 -4.26 -11.32
C PRO A 18 -17.78 -5.23 -11.15
N ALA A 19 -16.99 -5.04 -10.08
CA ALA A 19 -15.97 -5.97 -9.67
C ALA A 19 -16.55 -7.38 -9.54
N PRO A 20 -15.77 -8.45 -9.82
CA PRO A 20 -16.27 -9.82 -9.79
C PRO A 20 -16.92 -10.11 -8.45
N SER A 21 -18.19 -10.43 -8.48
CA SER A 21 -19.03 -10.79 -7.34
C SER A 21 -18.53 -12.11 -6.74
N GLY A 22 -18.02 -12.06 -5.51
CA GLY A 22 -17.78 -13.26 -4.72
C GLY A 22 -16.59 -13.21 -3.76
N ASP A 23 -15.53 -12.45 -4.02
CA ASP A 23 -14.36 -12.42 -3.14
C ASP A 23 -14.54 -11.41 -1.99
N VAL A 24 -14.35 -11.91 -0.76
CA VAL A 24 -14.31 -11.09 0.46
C VAL A 24 -13.17 -10.07 0.34
N PRO A 25 -13.45 -8.74 0.45
CA PRO A 25 -12.41 -7.74 0.34
C PRO A 25 -11.35 -7.91 1.46
N VAL A 26 -10.09 -7.61 1.14
CA VAL A 26 -9.01 -7.63 2.15
C VAL A 26 -9.21 -6.51 3.15
N VAL A 27 -9.66 -5.35 2.70
CA VAL A 27 -9.98 -4.20 3.56
C VAL A 27 -11.38 -3.71 3.22
N GLU A 28 -12.20 -3.47 4.25
CA GLU A 28 -13.50 -2.85 4.11
C GLU A 28 -13.73 -1.82 5.22
N PHE A 29 -14.05 -0.59 4.82
CA PHE A 29 -14.55 0.47 5.69
C PHE A 29 -16.03 0.67 5.39
N ARG A 30 -16.88 0.69 6.43
CA ARG A 30 -18.32 0.92 6.35
C ARG A 30 -18.68 2.10 7.21
N ASP A 31 -18.88 3.25 6.58
CA ASP A 31 -19.32 4.49 7.25
C ASP A 31 -18.46 4.89 8.45
N VAL A 32 -17.12 4.77 8.27
CA VAL A 32 -16.14 4.93 9.35
C VAL A 32 -15.90 6.41 9.64
N SER A 33 -16.08 6.78 10.91
CA SER A 33 -15.66 8.10 11.41
C SER A 33 -14.68 7.94 12.56
N LYS A 34 -13.72 8.87 12.64
CA LYS A 34 -12.77 8.99 13.73
C LYS A 34 -12.63 10.44 14.16
N VAL A 35 -13.09 10.71 15.38
CA VAL A 35 -12.87 11.98 16.07
C VAL A 35 -11.87 11.73 17.20
N TYR A 36 -10.88 12.60 17.34
CA TYR A 36 -9.89 12.55 18.42
C TYR A 36 -10.41 13.28 19.66
N ASP A 37 -9.86 12.97 20.83
CA ASP A 37 -10.30 13.55 22.13
C ASP A 37 -10.29 15.08 22.16
N GLY A 38 -9.45 15.73 21.34
CA GLY A 38 -9.41 17.18 21.14
C GLY A 38 -10.45 17.74 20.16
N GLY A 39 -11.40 16.91 19.66
CA GLY A 39 -12.46 17.33 18.73
C GLY A 39 -12.01 17.39 17.27
N SER A 40 -10.73 17.15 16.95
CA SER A 40 -10.26 17.11 15.56
C SER A 40 -10.78 15.88 14.84
N VAL A 41 -11.26 16.06 13.61
CA VAL A 41 -11.78 14.98 12.77
C VAL A 41 -10.66 14.34 11.97
N GLY A 42 -10.40 13.05 12.19
CA GLY A 42 -9.46 12.27 11.43
C GLY A 42 -10.08 11.63 10.18
N LEU A 43 -11.30 11.10 10.33
CA LEU A 43 -12.13 10.57 9.24
C LEU A 43 -13.59 10.90 9.50
N GLU A 44 -14.36 11.06 8.42
CA GLU A 44 -15.78 11.35 8.47
C GLU A 44 -16.52 10.56 7.39
N HIS A 45 -17.38 9.64 7.81
CA HIS A 45 -18.22 8.80 6.95
C HIS A 45 -17.46 8.10 5.80
N ALA A 46 -16.21 7.66 6.07
CA ALA A 46 -15.38 7.03 5.06
C ALA A 46 -15.85 5.59 4.76
N SER A 47 -16.13 5.31 3.50
CA SER A 47 -16.50 3.97 3.01
C SER A 47 -15.63 3.58 1.83
N MET A 48 -14.95 2.43 1.92
CA MET A 48 -14.10 1.90 0.84
C MET A 48 -13.96 0.39 0.96
N LYS A 49 -13.68 -0.27 -0.18
CA LYS A 49 -13.35 -1.70 -0.24
C LYS A 49 -12.09 -1.89 -1.08
N ILE A 50 -11.13 -2.66 -0.56
CA ILE A 50 -9.90 -3.00 -1.26
C ILE A 50 -9.87 -4.51 -1.43
N GLY A 51 -9.80 -4.96 -2.68
CA GLY A 51 -9.73 -6.37 -3.06
C GLY A 51 -8.37 -6.99 -2.85
N ARG A 52 -8.30 -8.30 -2.97
CA ARG A 52 -7.04 -9.06 -2.87
C ARG A 52 -6.10 -8.71 -4.02
N GLY A 53 -4.82 -8.48 -3.70
CA GLY A 53 -3.77 -8.19 -4.69
C GLY A 53 -3.88 -6.80 -5.31
N GLU A 54 -4.81 -5.95 -4.89
CA GLU A 54 -4.87 -4.57 -5.36
C GLU A 54 -3.66 -3.76 -4.90
N PHE A 55 -3.26 -2.80 -5.73
CA PHE A 55 -2.34 -1.72 -5.37
C PHE A 55 -3.12 -0.42 -5.33
N VAL A 56 -3.24 0.18 -4.15
CA VAL A 56 -4.06 1.37 -3.90
C VAL A 56 -3.20 2.50 -3.36
N PHE A 57 -3.30 3.66 -3.97
CA PHE A 57 -2.81 4.91 -3.40
C PHE A 57 -3.89 5.59 -2.57
N LEU A 58 -3.55 5.96 -1.35
CA LEU A 58 -4.34 6.81 -0.48
C LEU A 58 -3.72 8.20 -0.50
N VAL A 59 -4.37 9.14 -1.17
CA VAL A 59 -3.79 10.45 -1.45
C VAL A 59 -4.59 11.59 -0.81
N GLY A 60 -3.97 12.77 -0.74
CA GLY A 60 -4.56 13.99 -0.23
C GLY A 60 -3.56 14.85 0.53
N PRO A 61 -3.93 16.10 0.87
CA PRO A 61 -3.05 17.03 1.58
C PRO A 61 -2.66 16.50 2.97
N THR A 62 -1.63 17.11 3.56
CA THR A 62 -1.24 16.80 4.95
C THR A 62 -2.41 17.04 5.89
N GLY A 63 -2.62 16.13 6.84
CA GLY A 63 -3.73 16.22 7.81
C GLY A 63 -5.11 15.76 7.29
N CYS A 64 -5.25 15.34 6.02
CA CYS A 64 -6.55 14.92 5.47
C CYS A 64 -7.08 13.55 5.99
N GLY A 65 -6.32 12.80 6.80
CA GLY A 65 -6.75 11.52 7.37
C GLY A 65 -6.02 10.27 6.86
N LYS A 66 -5.00 10.37 5.99
CA LYS A 66 -4.24 9.20 5.45
C LYS A 66 -3.63 8.34 6.56
N SER A 67 -2.83 8.95 7.43
CA SER A 67 -2.21 8.23 8.55
C SER A 67 -3.24 7.74 9.58
N THR A 68 -4.39 8.41 9.69
CA THR A 68 -5.53 7.93 10.50
C THR A 68 -6.08 6.62 9.92
N CYS A 69 -6.25 6.51 8.60
CA CYS A 69 -6.65 5.26 7.93
C CYS A 69 -5.65 4.14 8.22
N ILE A 70 -4.34 4.39 8.05
CA ILE A 70 -3.27 3.41 8.32
C ILE A 70 -3.34 2.93 9.79
N ARG A 71 -3.41 3.86 10.75
CA ARG A 71 -3.46 3.54 12.18
C ARG A 71 -4.74 2.80 12.60
N LEU A 72 -5.87 3.11 11.97
CA LEU A 72 -7.11 2.36 12.15
C LEU A 72 -6.96 0.93 11.61
N LEU A 73 -6.38 0.74 10.42
CA LEU A 73 -6.14 -0.60 9.86
C LEU A 73 -5.21 -1.44 10.73
N MET A 74 -4.24 -0.82 11.40
CA MET A 74 -3.38 -1.49 12.37
C MET A 74 -4.06 -1.71 13.74
N LYS A 75 -5.31 -1.26 13.90
CA LYS A 75 -6.04 -1.26 15.19
C LYS A 75 -5.21 -0.60 16.31
N GLU A 76 -4.49 0.47 15.97
CA GLU A 76 -3.85 1.38 16.94
C GLU A 76 -4.85 2.40 17.47
N LEU A 77 -5.86 2.72 16.65
CA LEU A 77 -6.97 3.59 16.99
C LEU A 77 -8.27 2.79 16.90
N GLU A 78 -9.23 3.14 17.75
CA GLU A 78 -10.60 2.67 17.62
C GLU A 78 -11.42 3.70 16.81
N VAL A 79 -12.40 3.21 16.05
CA VAL A 79 -13.35 4.05 15.33
C VAL A 79 -14.26 4.79 16.32
N SER A 80 -14.72 5.99 15.97
CA SER A 80 -15.77 6.69 16.74
C SER A 80 -17.15 6.20 16.33
N SER A 81 -17.33 5.85 15.04
CA SER A 81 -18.53 5.19 14.51
C SER A 81 -18.18 4.39 13.25
N GLY A 82 -19.10 3.55 12.81
CA GLY A 82 -18.90 2.67 11.64
C GLY A 82 -18.13 1.40 11.98
N GLU A 83 -17.75 0.65 10.95
CA GLU A 83 -17.09 -0.66 11.11
C GLU A 83 -15.96 -0.83 10.11
N ILE A 84 -14.85 -1.42 10.57
CA ILE A 84 -13.74 -1.86 9.72
C ILE A 84 -13.69 -3.38 9.74
N ALA A 85 -13.48 -3.98 8.57
CA ALA A 85 -13.20 -5.41 8.45
C ALA A 85 -11.91 -5.65 7.65
N ILE A 86 -11.12 -6.65 8.07
CA ILE A 86 -9.98 -7.18 7.30
C ILE A 86 -10.24 -8.65 7.01
N ALA A 87 -10.18 -9.02 5.73
CA ALA A 87 -10.49 -10.35 5.22
C ALA A 87 -11.84 -10.89 5.77
N GLY A 88 -12.85 -10.02 5.82
CA GLY A 88 -14.20 -10.32 6.31
C GLY A 88 -14.35 -10.32 7.84
N LYS A 89 -13.25 -10.22 8.60
CA LYS A 89 -13.31 -10.21 10.07
C LYS A 89 -13.48 -8.77 10.57
N LYS A 90 -14.59 -8.50 11.24
CA LYS A 90 -14.90 -7.17 11.77
C LYS A 90 -14.00 -6.83 12.96
N PHE A 91 -13.60 -5.58 13.07
CA PHE A 91 -12.76 -5.10 14.18
C PHE A 91 -13.49 -5.08 15.51
N SER A 92 -14.82 -4.85 15.51
CA SER A 92 -15.68 -4.95 16.68
C SER A 92 -15.68 -6.36 17.31
N GLU A 93 -15.44 -7.40 16.51
CA GLU A 93 -15.39 -8.80 16.94
C GLU A 93 -13.99 -9.24 17.39
N ILE A 94 -12.95 -8.40 17.21
CA ILE A 94 -11.56 -8.73 17.55
C ILE A 94 -11.27 -8.28 18.98
N GLU A 95 -11.21 -9.23 19.90
CA GLU A 95 -10.76 -9.00 21.27
C GLU A 95 -9.34 -8.39 21.30
N ARG A 96 -9.06 -7.56 22.30
CA ARG A 96 -7.77 -6.88 22.49
C ARG A 96 -6.58 -7.85 22.53
N SER A 97 -6.78 -9.03 23.12
CA SER A 97 -5.82 -10.14 23.16
C SER A 97 -5.48 -10.71 21.78
N ARG A 98 -6.36 -10.54 20.78
CA ARG A 98 -6.19 -11.03 19.40
C ARG A 98 -5.59 -10.01 18.45
N VAL A 99 -5.45 -8.75 18.83
CA VAL A 99 -4.83 -7.70 18.00
C VAL A 99 -3.42 -8.05 17.53
N PRO A 100 -2.52 -8.65 18.35
CA PRO A 100 -1.20 -9.09 17.87
C PRO A 100 -1.28 -10.08 16.70
N TYR A 101 -2.27 -10.98 16.69
CA TYR A 101 -2.48 -11.95 15.59
C TYR A 101 -3.00 -11.26 14.32
N LEU A 102 -3.85 -10.23 14.44
CA LEU A 102 -4.23 -9.40 13.31
C LEU A 102 -2.99 -8.75 12.69
N ARG A 103 -2.15 -8.10 13.51
CA ARG A 103 -0.95 -7.37 13.06
C ARG A 103 0.11 -8.26 12.40
N ARG A 104 0.15 -9.56 12.70
CA ARG A 104 1.03 -10.53 11.99
C ARG A 104 0.71 -10.65 10.50
N ASN A 105 -0.53 -10.35 10.11
CA ASN A 105 -0.99 -10.38 8.73
C ASN A 105 -0.89 -9.01 8.03
N ILE A 106 -0.30 -8.00 8.69
CA ILE A 106 -0.15 -6.66 8.18
C ILE A 106 1.32 -6.26 8.27
N GLY A 107 1.96 -6.12 7.12
CA GLY A 107 3.29 -5.49 7.05
C GLY A 107 3.12 -3.97 7.07
N THR A 108 3.98 -3.26 7.80
CA THR A 108 3.90 -1.80 7.85
C THR A 108 5.27 -1.19 7.57
N VAL A 109 5.29 -0.25 6.61
CA VAL A 109 6.44 0.56 6.22
C VAL A 109 6.17 1.99 6.63
N PHE A 110 7.09 2.61 7.37
CA PHE A 110 6.97 3.97 7.89
C PHE A 110 7.93 4.92 7.18
N GLN A 111 7.60 6.20 7.17
CA GLN A 111 8.44 7.27 6.62
C GLN A 111 9.79 7.40 7.33
N ASP A 112 9.82 7.20 8.64
CA ASP A 112 11.00 7.30 9.51
C ASP A 112 11.68 5.94 9.77
N TYR A 113 11.46 4.97 8.87
CA TYR A 113 12.03 3.62 8.86
C TYR A 113 11.77 2.78 10.13
N LYS A 114 11.71 3.37 11.31
CA LYS A 114 11.51 2.70 12.61
C LYS A 114 12.47 1.52 12.85
N LEU A 115 13.72 1.64 12.40
CA LEU A 115 14.73 0.59 12.59
C LEU A 115 15.21 0.57 14.05
N LEU A 116 15.62 -0.60 14.49
CA LEU A 116 16.25 -0.81 15.80
C LEU A 116 17.73 -0.41 15.67
N PRO A 117 18.18 0.72 16.27
CA PRO A 117 19.50 1.29 15.98
C PRO A 117 20.65 0.39 16.48
N ASN A 118 20.44 -0.35 17.55
CA ASN A 118 21.43 -1.25 18.16
C ASN A 118 21.36 -2.68 17.60
N ARG A 119 20.76 -2.87 16.44
CA ARG A 119 20.61 -4.16 15.77
C ARG A 119 21.13 -4.07 14.34
N THR A 120 21.79 -5.13 13.88
CA THR A 120 22.21 -5.23 12.48
C THR A 120 21.02 -5.24 11.52
N VAL A 121 21.27 -5.08 10.24
CA VAL A 121 20.27 -5.26 9.16
C VAL A 121 19.59 -6.63 9.27
N TYR A 122 20.41 -7.69 9.45
CA TYR A 122 19.90 -9.05 9.65
C TYR A 122 18.97 -9.12 10.85
N ASP A 123 19.39 -8.61 12.01
CA ASP A 123 18.62 -8.68 13.25
C ASP A 123 17.35 -7.81 13.20
N ASN A 124 17.36 -6.68 12.50
CA ASN A 124 16.19 -5.87 12.27
C ASN A 124 15.09 -6.66 11.54
N VAL A 125 15.46 -7.42 10.52
CA VAL A 125 14.52 -8.24 9.76
C VAL A 125 14.13 -9.51 10.54
N ALA A 126 15.10 -10.18 11.15
CA ALA A 126 14.90 -11.39 11.95
C ALA A 126 13.93 -11.17 13.12
N TYR A 127 13.95 -9.96 13.71
CA TYR A 127 13.10 -9.60 14.84
C TYR A 127 11.60 -9.81 14.56
N SER A 128 11.13 -9.49 13.37
CA SER A 128 9.72 -9.71 13.00
C SER A 128 9.32 -11.19 13.05
N LEU A 129 10.22 -12.09 12.64
CA LEU A 129 9.99 -13.54 12.69
C LEU A 129 10.13 -14.09 14.12
N GLN A 130 11.06 -13.55 14.91
CA GLN A 130 11.25 -13.93 16.32
C GLN A 130 9.98 -13.62 17.14
N VAL A 131 9.41 -12.43 16.96
CA VAL A 131 8.18 -11.99 17.69
C VAL A 131 6.98 -12.90 17.41
N ILE A 132 6.90 -13.48 16.23
CA ILE A 132 5.81 -14.41 15.91
C ILE A 132 6.10 -15.85 16.29
N GLY A 133 7.31 -16.13 16.81
CA GLY A 133 7.71 -17.47 17.26
C GLY A 133 8.22 -18.38 16.15
N GLU A 134 8.72 -17.81 15.05
CA GLU A 134 9.27 -18.61 13.94
C GLU A 134 10.51 -19.40 14.40
N PRO A 135 10.69 -20.66 13.99
CA PRO A 135 11.87 -21.47 14.31
C PRO A 135 13.17 -20.82 13.79
N ARG A 136 14.26 -20.99 14.54
CA ARG A 136 15.56 -20.39 14.21
C ARG A 136 16.06 -20.76 12.80
N ASP A 137 15.83 -22.01 12.38
CA ASP A 137 16.29 -22.47 11.06
C ASP A 137 15.50 -21.79 9.91
N GLU A 138 14.20 -21.56 10.12
CA GLU A 138 13.40 -20.79 9.19
C GLU A 138 13.84 -19.32 9.13
N ILE A 139 14.18 -18.70 10.26
CA ILE A 139 14.72 -17.35 10.30
C ILE A 139 16.03 -17.26 9.51
N ARG A 140 16.94 -18.24 9.71
CA ARG A 140 18.23 -18.31 8.99
C ARG A 140 18.04 -18.44 7.47
N ARG A 141 16.98 -19.08 7.03
CA ARG A 141 16.64 -19.24 5.60
C ARG A 141 15.96 -17.99 5.05
N LYS A 142 14.90 -17.50 5.70
CA LYS A 142 14.03 -16.43 5.20
C LYS A 142 14.72 -15.07 5.17
N VAL A 143 15.53 -14.72 6.19
CA VAL A 143 16.13 -13.39 6.31
C VAL A 143 17.11 -13.08 5.17
N PRO A 144 18.07 -13.97 4.80
CA PRO A 144 18.93 -13.69 3.65
C PRO A 144 18.16 -13.61 2.33
N ASP A 145 17.10 -14.40 2.15
CA ASP A 145 16.30 -14.39 0.94
C ASP A 145 15.56 -13.06 0.75
N ILE A 146 14.94 -12.54 1.82
CA ILE A 146 14.28 -11.25 1.74
C ILE A 146 15.27 -10.09 1.60
N LEU A 147 16.45 -10.16 2.23
CA LEU A 147 17.50 -9.15 2.07
C LEU A 147 18.07 -9.14 0.63
N ARG A 148 18.12 -10.30 -0.03
CA ARG A 148 18.45 -10.40 -1.46
C ARG A 148 17.36 -9.76 -2.32
N LEU A 149 16.09 -9.99 -2.03
CA LEU A 149 14.95 -9.39 -2.74
C LEU A 149 15.00 -7.85 -2.71
N VAL A 150 15.37 -7.26 -1.57
CA VAL A 150 15.46 -5.80 -1.41
C VAL A 150 16.84 -5.23 -1.83
N GLY A 151 17.78 -6.08 -2.31
CA GLY A 151 19.08 -5.65 -2.79
C GLY A 151 20.11 -5.34 -1.69
N LEU A 152 20.01 -5.96 -0.51
CA LEU A 152 20.88 -5.73 0.65
C LEU A 152 21.69 -6.98 1.05
N SER A 153 21.94 -7.91 0.14
CA SER A 153 22.65 -9.15 0.43
C SER A 153 24.09 -8.97 0.95
N THR A 154 24.73 -7.84 0.68
CA THR A 154 26.08 -7.52 1.15
C THR A 154 26.13 -6.71 2.45
N LYS A 155 24.95 -6.30 2.96
CA LYS A 155 24.82 -5.38 4.11
C LYS A 155 24.26 -6.03 5.38
N LEU A 156 24.22 -7.39 5.44
CA LEU A 156 23.57 -8.12 6.54
C LEU A 156 24.08 -7.72 7.94
N HIS A 157 25.37 -7.44 8.04
CA HIS A 157 26.05 -7.17 9.31
C HIS A 157 26.20 -5.67 9.62
N ASN A 158 25.79 -4.80 8.69
CA ASN A 158 25.80 -3.36 8.91
C ASN A 158 24.72 -2.95 9.93
N PHE A 159 24.97 -1.84 10.62
CA PHE A 159 24.00 -1.17 11.48
C PHE A 159 23.26 -0.08 10.71
N PRO A 160 22.07 0.36 11.18
CA PRO A 160 21.27 1.38 10.50
C PRO A 160 22.00 2.69 10.20
N ASP A 161 22.89 3.14 11.07
CA ASP A 161 23.68 4.38 10.93
C ASP A 161 24.78 4.29 9.84
N GLU A 162 25.12 3.07 9.40
CA GLU A 162 26.05 2.82 8.30
C GLU A 162 25.34 2.77 6.92
N LEU A 163 24.02 2.99 6.89
CA LEU A 163 23.20 2.86 5.68
C LEU A 163 22.71 4.22 5.18
N SER A 164 22.63 4.38 3.87
CA SER A 164 21.88 5.49 3.27
C SER A 164 20.39 5.42 3.61
N GLY A 165 19.66 6.54 3.50
CA GLY A 165 18.22 6.59 3.75
C GLY A 165 17.43 5.57 2.89
N GLY A 166 17.82 5.42 1.62
CA GLY A 166 17.22 4.43 0.73
C GLY A 166 17.49 2.98 1.15
N GLU A 167 18.72 2.69 1.66
CA GLU A 167 19.05 1.38 2.21
C GLU A 167 18.26 1.11 3.51
N GLN A 168 18.15 2.11 4.40
CA GLN A 168 17.32 2.00 5.62
C GLN A 168 15.86 1.71 5.29
N GLN A 169 15.30 2.37 4.27
CA GLN A 169 13.94 2.11 3.81
C GLN A 169 13.79 0.69 3.23
N ARG A 170 14.78 0.20 2.50
CA ARG A 170 14.80 -1.20 2.04
C ARG A 170 14.83 -2.20 3.20
N VAL A 171 15.56 -1.93 4.29
CA VAL A 171 15.52 -2.74 5.52
C VAL A 171 14.13 -2.70 6.15
N SER A 172 13.49 -1.52 6.24
CA SER A 172 12.13 -1.37 6.75
C SER A 172 11.13 -2.20 5.95
N ILE A 173 11.22 -2.15 4.61
CA ILE A 173 10.39 -2.96 3.71
C ILE A 173 10.66 -4.46 3.90
N ALA A 174 11.94 -4.88 3.98
CA ALA A 174 12.30 -6.27 4.23
C ALA A 174 11.69 -6.78 5.54
N ARG A 175 11.80 -6.00 6.61
CA ARG A 175 11.21 -6.30 7.91
C ARG A 175 9.68 -6.43 7.85
N ALA A 176 9.02 -5.54 7.10
CA ALA A 176 7.57 -5.56 6.94
C ALA A 176 7.09 -6.76 6.12
N PHE A 177 7.92 -7.23 5.17
CA PHE A 177 7.50 -8.25 4.20
C PHE A 177 8.05 -9.66 4.49
N VAL A 178 9.02 -9.84 5.40
CA VAL A 178 9.68 -11.14 5.64
C VAL A 178 8.72 -12.28 6.03
N ASN A 179 7.56 -11.95 6.60
CA ASN A 179 6.48 -12.90 6.92
C ASN A 179 5.44 -13.06 5.79
N HIS A 180 5.69 -12.51 4.61
CA HIS A 180 4.75 -12.53 3.46
C HIS A 180 3.30 -12.17 3.84
N PRO A 181 3.06 -11.03 4.49
CA PRO A 181 1.73 -10.65 4.92
C PRO A 181 0.80 -10.43 3.71
N PRO A 182 -0.51 -10.79 3.82
CA PRO A 182 -1.48 -10.54 2.75
C PRO A 182 -1.78 -9.06 2.52
N LEU A 183 -1.45 -8.19 3.47
CA LEU A 183 -1.63 -6.73 3.40
C LEU A 183 -0.35 -6.01 3.79
N LEU A 184 0.11 -5.10 2.93
CA LEU A 184 1.22 -4.19 3.18
C LEU A 184 0.69 -2.75 3.20
N LEU A 185 0.90 -2.06 4.31
CA LEU A 185 0.59 -0.65 4.51
C LEU A 185 1.89 0.15 4.47
N ALA A 186 1.96 1.19 3.66
CA ALA A 186 3.11 2.07 3.58
C ALA A 186 2.66 3.53 3.81
N ASP A 187 3.14 4.15 4.88
CA ASP A 187 2.85 5.54 5.22
C ASP A 187 4.03 6.41 4.79
N GLU A 188 3.85 7.20 3.71
CA GLU A 188 4.84 8.09 3.10
C GLU A 188 6.21 7.39 2.88
N PRO A 189 6.26 6.23 2.17
CA PRO A 189 7.47 5.40 2.11
C PRO A 189 8.65 6.05 1.39
N THR A 190 8.45 7.16 0.70
CA THR A 190 9.45 7.91 -0.06
C THR A 190 9.67 9.33 0.45
N GLY A 191 8.99 9.74 1.53
CA GLY A 191 8.92 11.13 1.98
C GLY A 191 10.27 11.76 2.40
N ASN A 192 11.28 10.94 2.72
CA ASN A 192 12.61 11.40 3.15
C ASN A 192 13.71 11.04 2.13
N LEU A 193 13.36 10.71 0.89
CA LEU A 193 14.27 10.19 -0.11
C LEU A 193 14.35 11.12 -1.33
N ASP A 194 15.48 11.09 -2.02
CA ASP A 194 15.62 11.74 -3.31
C ASP A 194 14.73 11.09 -4.38
N PRO A 195 14.44 11.77 -5.50
CA PRO A 195 13.51 11.28 -6.51
C PRO A 195 13.93 9.93 -7.15
N GLU A 196 15.23 9.71 -7.38
CA GLU A 196 15.73 8.49 -8.00
C GLU A 196 15.59 7.29 -7.05
N THR A 197 15.99 7.45 -5.80
CA THR A 197 15.81 6.46 -4.75
C THR A 197 14.32 6.16 -4.52
N SER A 198 13.46 7.17 -4.55
CA SER A 198 12.00 7.04 -4.41
C SER A 198 11.41 6.12 -5.47
N ILE A 199 11.85 6.26 -6.73
CA ILE A 199 11.45 5.37 -7.81
C ILE A 199 11.83 3.93 -7.47
N GLY A 200 13.07 3.68 -7.05
CA GLY A 200 13.54 2.35 -6.69
C GLY A 200 12.77 1.71 -5.52
N ILE A 201 12.34 2.51 -4.54
CA ILE A 201 11.50 2.05 -3.43
C ILE A 201 10.09 1.69 -3.91
N MET A 202 9.47 2.52 -4.74
CA MET A 202 8.13 2.23 -5.27
C MET A 202 8.12 1.02 -6.21
N GLN A 203 9.18 0.82 -7.01
CA GLN A 203 9.37 -0.39 -7.82
C GLN A 203 9.46 -1.64 -6.93
N LEU A 204 10.18 -1.56 -5.81
CA LEU A 204 10.27 -2.68 -4.85
C LEU A 204 8.90 -3.01 -4.26
N ILE A 205 8.15 -2.01 -3.80
CA ILE A 205 6.79 -2.20 -3.26
C ILE A 205 5.85 -2.77 -4.33
N TYR A 206 5.97 -2.31 -5.58
CA TYR A 206 5.20 -2.87 -6.70
C TYR A 206 5.59 -4.32 -7.00
N ARG A 207 6.87 -4.68 -6.94
CA ARG A 207 7.33 -6.07 -7.08
C ARG A 207 6.72 -6.96 -5.99
N ILE A 208 6.64 -6.48 -4.75
CA ILE A 208 5.96 -7.17 -3.64
C ILE A 208 4.47 -7.35 -3.97
N ASN A 209 3.77 -6.33 -4.47
CA ASN A 209 2.37 -6.47 -4.87
C ASN A 209 2.18 -7.56 -5.94
N ARG A 210 3.11 -7.68 -6.89
CA ARG A 210 3.08 -8.71 -7.95
C ARG A 210 3.14 -10.13 -7.42
N THR A 211 3.56 -10.35 -6.18
CA THR A 211 3.51 -11.68 -5.53
C THR A 211 2.14 -12.02 -4.95
N GLY A 212 1.15 -11.13 -5.11
CA GLY A 212 -0.22 -11.31 -4.62
C GLY A 212 -0.55 -10.56 -3.32
N THR A 213 0.43 -9.84 -2.74
CA THR A 213 0.20 -8.99 -1.56
C THR A 213 -0.65 -7.78 -1.95
N THR A 214 -1.71 -7.51 -1.17
CA THR A 214 -2.47 -6.26 -1.29
C THR A 214 -1.64 -5.12 -0.71
N VAL A 215 -1.55 -3.99 -1.42
CA VAL A 215 -0.71 -2.85 -1.02
C VAL A 215 -1.55 -1.59 -0.91
N VAL A 216 -1.40 -0.87 0.20
CA VAL A 216 -1.97 0.47 0.39
C VAL A 216 -0.82 1.43 0.69
N VAL A 217 -0.61 2.42 -0.16
CA VAL A 217 0.42 3.45 -0.02
C VAL A 217 -0.25 4.78 0.25
N ALA A 218 -0.07 5.31 1.46
CA ALA A 218 -0.43 6.69 1.78
C ALA A 218 0.69 7.61 1.30
N THR A 219 0.38 8.58 0.46
CA THR A 219 1.36 9.54 -0.05
C THR A 219 0.70 10.84 -0.48
N HIS A 220 1.50 11.92 -0.49
CA HIS A 220 1.15 13.20 -1.12
C HIS A 220 1.93 13.44 -2.43
N ASP A 221 2.78 12.51 -2.84
CA ASP A 221 3.57 12.56 -4.07
C ASP A 221 2.69 12.29 -5.30
N LYS A 222 2.18 13.37 -5.88
CA LYS A 222 1.29 13.34 -7.04
C LYS A 222 1.98 12.76 -8.28
N GLU A 223 3.23 13.12 -8.47
CA GLU A 223 4.00 12.71 -9.64
C GLU A 223 4.19 11.19 -9.65
N MET A 224 4.52 10.60 -8.49
CA MET A 224 4.66 9.16 -8.34
C MET A 224 3.33 8.43 -8.62
N VAL A 225 2.22 8.93 -8.08
CA VAL A 225 0.88 8.38 -8.30
C VAL A 225 0.51 8.38 -9.78
N ASP A 226 0.73 9.51 -10.46
CA ASP A 226 0.42 9.68 -11.89
C ASP A 226 1.25 8.74 -12.78
N LYS A 227 2.53 8.56 -12.44
CA LYS A 227 3.43 7.66 -13.15
C LYS A 227 3.03 6.19 -13.02
N MET A 228 2.53 5.77 -11.86
CA MET A 228 2.18 4.37 -11.59
C MET A 228 0.80 3.94 -12.08
N ARG A 229 -0.14 4.86 -12.29
CA ARG A 229 -1.52 4.62 -12.80
C ARG A 229 -2.22 3.47 -12.09
N ARG A 230 -2.26 3.49 -10.77
CA ARG A 230 -2.97 2.51 -9.95
C ARG A 230 -4.26 3.12 -9.39
N ARG A 231 -5.04 2.31 -8.69
CA ARG A 231 -6.23 2.79 -8.01
C ARG A 231 -5.86 3.92 -7.03
N VAL A 232 -6.62 5.00 -7.06
CA VAL A 232 -6.43 6.18 -6.21
C VAL A 232 -7.68 6.42 -5.41
N ILE A 233 -7.53 6.46 -4.09
CA ILE A 233 -8.54 6.91 -3.14
C ILE A 233 -8.08 8.26 -2.60
N GLU A 234 -8.80 9.33 -2.89
CA GLU A 234 -8.47 10.68 -2.47
C GLU A 234 -9.26 11.08 -1.23
N LEU A 235 -8.51 11.51 -0.21
CA LEU A 235 -9.04 12.05 1.05
C LEU A 235 -8.92 13.57 1.08
N ARG A 236 -9.97 14.24 1.54
CA ARG A 236 -9.99 15.66 1.86
C ARG A 236 -10.82 15.88 3.11
N GLU A 237 -10.25 16.53 4.13
CA GLU A 237 -10.93 16.83 5.41
C GLU A 237 -11.60 15.60 6.04
N GLY A 238 -10.93 14.45 6.03
CA GLY A 238 -11.44 13.20 6.59
C GLY A 238 -12.43 12.43 5.69
N ARG A 239 -12.85 12.97 4.56
CA ARG A 239 -13.82 12.35 3.64
C ARG A 239 -13.16 11.79 2.40
N ILE A 240 -13.66 10.67 1.90
CA ILE A 240 -13.28 10.14 0.59
C ILE A 240 -14.05 10.94 -0.46
N ILE A 241 -13.31 11.70 -1.29
CA ILE A 241 -13.89 12.53 -2.35
C ILE A 241 -13.76 11.90 -3.73
N ARG A 242 -12.89 10.89 -3.87
CA ARG A 242 -12.66 10.19 -5.13
C ARG A 242 -12.14 8.77 -4.88
N ASP A 243 -12.58 7.80 -5.71
CA ASP A 243 -12.11 6.42 -5.74
C ASP A 243 -12.10 5.95 -7.19
N GLU A 244 -10.92 5.89 -7.82
CA GLU A 244 -10.74 5.59 -9.24
C GLU A 244 -9.77 4.45 -9.46
N LEU A 245 -10.16 3.44 -10.24
CA LEU A 245 -9.36 2.23 -10.51
C LEU A 245 -8.06 2.47 -11.29
N SER A 246 -7.98 3.57 -12.05
CA SER A 246 -6.81 4.01 -12.80
C SER A 246 -6.68 5.52 -12.68
N GLY A 247 -6.56 6.01 -11.44
CA GLY A 247 -6.55 7.43 -11.14
C GLY A 247 -5.29 8.09 -11.66
N LEU A 248 -5.48 9.17 -12.43
CA LEU A 248 -4.47 10.19 -12.65
C LEU A 248 -4.74 11.33 -11.69
N TYR A 249 -3.69 11.88 -11.12
CA TYR A 249 -3.84 13.10 -10.32
C TYR A 249 -4.10 14.34 -11.20
N ARG A 250 -3.58 14.30 -12.46
CA ARG A 250 -3.89 15.24 -13.55
C ARG A 250 -3.69 14.52 -14.89
N PRO A 251 -4.45 14.84 -15.95
CA PRO A 251 -4.16 14.35 -17.29
C PRO A 251 -2.96 15.13 -17.83
N ASP A 252 -1.76 14.58 -17.74
CA ASP A 252 -0.55 15.16 -18.34
C ASP A 252 0.28 14.08 -19.05
N GLU A 253 0.88 14.47 -20.18
CA GLU A 253 1.43 13.57 -21.21
C GLU A 253 2.74 12.86 -20.85
N SER A 254 3.37 13.16 -19.73
CA SER A 254 4.69 12.62 -19.33
C SER A 254 4.67 11.18 -18.74
N THR A 255 3.52 10.54 -18.74
CA THR A 255 3.27 9.26 -18.04
C THR A 255 3.89 8.03 -18.70
N THR A 256 4.31 8.16 -19.98
CA THR A 256 4.75 7.03 -20.80
C THR A 256 6.16 6.55 -20.40
N GLU A 257 7.07 7.47 -20.09
CA GLU A 257 8.47 7.13 -19.79
C GLU A 257 8.66 6.35 -18.48
N PHE A 258 7.96 6.71 -17.40
CA PHE A 258 8.08 6.00 -16.13
C PHE A 258 7.48 4.60 -16.20
N ALA A 259 6.34 4.45 -16.89
CA ALA A 259 5.74 3.14 -17.11
C ALA A 259 6.63 2.23 -17.97
N ILE A 260 7.35 2.80 -18.94
CA ILE A 260 8.34 2.09 -19.76
C ILE A 260 9.56 1.70 -18.91
N ARG A 261 10.09 2.62 -18.10
CA ARG A 261 11.23 2.36 -17.20
C ARG A 261 10.86 1.31 -16.13
N LEU A 262 9.69 1.42 -15.50
CA LEU A 262 9.17 0.39 -14.59
C LEU A 262 9.02 -0.98 -15.26
N ARG A 263 8.54 -1.04 -16.52
CA ARG A 263 8.43 -2.29 -17.28
C ARG A 263 9.77 -2.86 -17.71
N GLY A 264 10.70 -2.01 -18.15
CA GLY A 264 12.04 -2.42 -18.58
C GLY A 264 12.90 -2.97 -17.43
N GLU A 265 12.90 -2.28 -16.29
CA GLU A 265 13.70 -2.69 -15.12
C GLU A 265 13.09 -3.88 -14.36
N LEU A 266 11.77 -4.14 -14.48
CA LEU A 266 11.12 -5.31 -13.92
C LEU A 266 11.31 -6.59 -14.75
N GLY A 267 12.06 -6.52 -15.86
CA GLY A 267 12.37 -7.70 -16.69
C GLY A 267 11.14 -8.32 -17.38
N VAL A 268 10.08 -7.54 -17.60
CA VAL A 268 8.98 -7.96 -18.48
C VAL A 268 9.47 -7.76 -19.90
N GLY A 269 10.33 -8.70 -20.37
CA GLY A 269 10.78 -8.80 -21.74
C GLY A 269 9.57 -8.90 -22.67
N ALA A 270 9.65 -8.18 -23.79
CA ALA A 270 8.81 -8.43 -24.93
C ALA A 270 8.99 -9.91 -25.35
N GLU A 271 8.02 -10.76 -25.05
CA GLU A 271 7.93 -12.03 -25.74
C GLU A 271 7.65 -11.72 -27.20
N GLY A 272 8.71 -11.97 -27.99
CA GLY A 272 8.66 -11.88 -29.42
C GLY A 272 7.62 -12.84 -29.96
N HIS A 273 6.84 -12.37 -30.89
CA HIS A 273 6.08 -13.24 -31.79
C HIS A 273 7.11 -13.99 -32.67
N PRO A 274 7.08 -15.33 -32.70
CA PRO A 274 7.64 -16.05 -33.84
C PRO A 274 6.64 -16.00 -35.01
N ASN A 275 7.20 -15.87 -36.18
CA ASN A 275 6.57 -16.00 -37.51
C ASN A 275 5.59 -17.17 -37.62
#